data_b3716fc25400e3960018c47c29e62ae8
#
_entry.id   b3716fc25400e3960018c47c29e62ae8
#
_cell.length_a   1.000
_cell.length_b   1.000
_cell.length_c   1.000
_cell.angle_alpha   90.00
_cell.angle_beta   90.00
_cell.angle_gamma   90.00
#
_symmetry.space_group_name_H-M   'P 1'
#
loop_
_entity.id
_entity.type
_entity.pdbx_description
1 polymer ?
#
loop_
_entity_poly.entity_id
_entity_poly.type
_entity_poly.pdbx_seq_one_letter_code
_entity_poly.pdbx_strand_id
1 'polypeptide(L)'
;SMFTYHPTDDHELPIFSTGMIGQYAHGNEPSHHVAYLYNKVNQPWKTQQYVSQIMDELYLNTPAGLCGNEDCGQMSAWYVFSAMGFYPVNPVSGEYEIGKPKFKKVELQLANGKVYTVVAKNLDKENRYIRAVKLNGKDYHQSFITHEQILSGATLELEMCNESGHIWY
;
A
#
# COMPACT_ATOMS: atom_id res chain seq x y z
N SER A 1 -18.65 -5.51 1.48
CA SER A 1 -17.25 -5.93 1.68
C SER A 1 -16.83 -5.65 3.11
N MET A 2 -15.72 -6.23 3.58
CA MET A 2 -15.15 -5.98 4.90
C MET A 2 -14.98 -4.47 5.20
N PHE A 3 -14.57 -3.67 4.23
CA PHE A 3 -14.36 -2.23 4.38
C PHE A 3 -15.64 -1.37 4.36
N THR A 4 -16.76 -1.93 3.96
CA THR A 4 -18.03 -1.17 3.80
C THR A 4 -19.17 -1.70 4.65
N TYR A 5 -18.97 -2.78 5.38
CA TYR A 5 -19.99 -3.35 6.25
C TYR A 5 -19.87 -2.73 7.64
N HIS A 6 -20.96 -2.14 8.09
CA HIS A 6 -21.11 -1.62 9.45
C HIS A 6 -22.17 -2.48 10.14
N PRO A 7 -21.81 -3.26 11.18
CA PRO A 7 -22.81 -4.01 11.94
C PRO A 7 -23.79 -3.06 12.62
N THR A 8 -25.06 -3.45 12.67
CA THR A 8 -26.13 -2.68 13.30
C THR A 8 -26.33 -3.03 14.76
N ASP A 9 -25.69 -4.07 15.25
CA ASP A 9 -25.83 -4.55 16.62
C ASP A 9 -24.72 -3.98 17.51
N ASP A 10 -25.10 -3.57 18.74
CA ASP A 10 -24.21 -3.08 19.80
C ASP A 10 -23.37 -4.23 20.41
N HIS A 11 -22.74 -5.05 19.59
CA HIS A 11 -21.78 -6.01 20.10
C HIS A 11 -20.49 -5.29 20.54
N GLU A 12 -20.06 -5.53 21.75
CA GLU A 12 -18.76 -5.07 22.23
C GLU A 12 -17.68 -5.63 21.30
N LEU A 13 -16.97 -4.72 20.62
CA LEU A 13 -15.85 -5.10 19.77
C LEU A 13 -14.70 -5.64 20.64
N PRO A 14 -13.95 -6.65 20.17
CA PRO A 14 -12.74 -7.09 20.85
C PRO A 14 -11.79 -5.92 21.13
N ILE A 15 -11.04 -6.01 22.22
CA ILE A 15 -10.16 -4.93 22.72
C ILE A 15 -9.12 -4.44 21.67
N PHE A 16 -8.77 -5.28 20.71
CA PHE A 16 -7.83 -4.95 19.62
C PHE A 16 -8.52 -4.41 18.36
N SER A 17 -9.83 -4.16 18.39
CA SER A 17 -10.58 -3.61 17.27
C SER A 17 -10.46 -2.10 17.24
N THR A 18 -9.28 -1.59 16.88
CA THR A 18 -8.99 -0.15 16.74
C THR A 18 -8.66 0.20 15.30
N GLY A 19 -8.80 1.47 14.93
CA GLY A 19 -8.57 1.93 13.55
C GLY A 19 -9.49 1.25 12.57
N MET A 20 -10.81 1.33 12.81
CA MET A 20 -11.81 0.61 12.06
C MET A 20 -12.19 1.35 10.78
N ILE A 21 -12.18 0.64 9.65
CA ILE A 21 -12.85 1.01 8.40
C ILE A 21 -13.81 -0.12 8.05
N GLY A 22 -15.11 0.07 8.30
CA GLY A 22 -16.06 -1.03 8.31
C GLY A 22 -15.70 -2.07 9.36
N GLN A 23 -15.47 -3.31 8.96
CA GLN A 23 -14.99 -4.40 9.83
C GLN A 23 -13.46 -4.62 9.75
N TYR A 24 -12.75 -3.82 8.96
CA TYR A 24 -11.30 -3.87 8.89
C TYR A 24 -10.71 -3.12 10.09
N ALA A 25 -9.88 -3.78 10.89
CA ALA A 25 -9.23 -3.23 12.06
C ALA A 25 -7.73 -3.05 11.80
N HIS A 26 -7.30 -1.82 11.46
CA HIS A 26 -5.91 -1.52 11.14
C HIS A 26 -4.99 -1.52 12.36
N GLY A 27 -5.52 -1.21 13.53
CA GLY A 27 -4.75 -1.20 14.78
C GLY A 27 -4.30 -2.59 15.27
N ASN A 28 -4.56 -3.65 14.48
CA ASN A 28 -4.12 -5.01 14.76
C ASN A 28 -3.35 -5.58 13.54
N GLU A 29 -2.08 -5.92 13.72
CA GLU A 29 -1.12 -6.27 12.67
C GLU A 29 -1.56 -7.43 11.76
N PRO A 30 -2.28 -8.47 12.23
CA PRO A 30 -2.79 -9.51 11.35
C PRO A 30 -3.66 -8.99 10.20
N SER A 31 -4.18 -7.76 10.29
CA SER A 31 -4.97 -7.13 9.23
C SER A 31 -4.13 -6.44 8.15
N HIS A 32 -2.85 -6.18 8.38
CA HIS A 32 -2.02 -5.27 7.56
C HIS A 32 -1.87 -5.71 6.10
N HIS A 33 -1.97 -7.01 5.80
CA HIS A 33 -1.89 -7.53 4.43
C HIS A 33 -3.23 -7.44 3.67
N VAL A 34 -4.37 -7.28 4.37
CA VAL A 34 -5.71 -7.50 3.80
C VAL A 34 -6.03 -6.55 2.65
N ALA A 35 -5.68 -5.26 2.77
CA ALA A 35 -5.93 -4.29 1.69
C ALA A 35 -5.15 -4.60 0.40
N TYR A 36 -4.03 -5.31 0.49
CA TYR A 36 -3.22 -5.72 -0.65
C TYR A 36 -3.71 -7.00 -1.34
N LEU A 37 -4.56 -7.80 -0.69
CA LEU A 37 -5.11 -9.03 -1.27
C LEU A 37 -6.00 -8.78 -2.49
N TYR A 38 -6.50 -7.56 -2.68
CA TYR A 38 -7.26 -7.21 -3.88
C TYR A 38 -6.43 -7.34 -5.16
N ASN A 39 -5.11 -7.19 -5.11
CA ASN A 39 -4.23 -7.48 -6.24
C ASN A 39 -4.35 -8.96 -6.68
N LYS A 40 -4.47 -9.89 -5.73
CA LYS A 40 -4.55 -11.34 -6.01
C LYS A 40 -5.89 -11.78 -6.62
N VAL A 41 -6.90 -10.92 -6.58
CA VAL A 41 -8.24 -11.17 -7.15
C VAL A 41 -8.56 -10.22 -8.31
N ASN A 42 -7.54 -9.72 -9.00
CA ASN A 42 -7.66 -8.84 -10.16
C ASN A 42 -8.49 -7.57 -9.89
N GLN A 43 -8.34 -6.98 -8.70
CA GLN A 43 -9.01 -5.73 -8.33
C GLN A 43 -8.01 -4.71 -7.74
N PRO A 44 -6.87 -4.43 -8.42
CA PRO A 44 -5.79 -3.60 -7.86
C PRO A 44 -6.24 -2.17 -7.52
N TRP A 45 -7.25 -1.64 -8.20
CA TRP A 45 -7.82 -0.33 -7.85
C TRP A 45 -8.39 -0.28 -6.44
N LYS A 46 -8.88 -1.41 -5.89
CA LYS A 46 -9.33 -1.48 -4.50
C LYS A 46 -8.15 -1.47 -3.52
N THR A 47 -7.05 -2.13 -3.85
CA THR A 47 -5.79 -1.99 -3.08
C THR A 47 -5.41 -0.51 -3.00
N GLN A 48 -5.36 0.19 -4.14
CA GLN A 48 -4.97 1.60 -4.22
C GLN A 48 -5.92 2.49 -3.41
N GLN A 49 -7.22 2.24 -3.49
CA GLN A 49 -8.25 2.96 -2.76
C GLN A 49 -8.11 2.77 -1.25
N TYR A 50 -8.10 1.52 -0.77
CA TYR A 50 -8.11 1.23 0.66
C TYR A 50 -6.77 1.52 1.34
N VAL A 51 -5.65 1.25 0.68
CA VAL A 51 -4.32 1.63 1.21
C VAL A 51 -4.23 3.15 1.37
N SER A 52 -4.72 3.93 0.40
CA SER A 52 -4.77 5.40 0.51
C SER A 52 -5.67 5.84 1.66
N GLN A 53 -6.86 5.26 1.77
CA GLN A 53 -7.83 5.57 2.83
C GLN A 53 -7.23 5.31 4.21
N ILE A 54 -6.60 4.15 4.41
CA ILE A 54 -5.93 3.80 5.67
C ILE A 54 -4.85 4.83 6.01
N MET A 55 -3.97 5.17 5.06
CA MET A 55 -2.91 6.16 5.28
C MET A 55 -3.44 7.56 5.61
N ASP A 56 -4.56 7.95 5.01
CA ASP A 56 -5.09 9.31 5.16
C ASP A 56 -5.98 9.47 6.40
N GLU A 57 -6.69 8.42 6.83
CA GLU A 57 -7.63 8.47 7.94
C GLU A 57 -7.06 7.98 9.28
N LEU A 58 -6.11 7.02 9.23
CA LEU A 58 -5.66 6.30 10.44
C LEU A 58 -4.23 6.64 10.88
N TYR A 59 -3.54 7.54 10.15
CA TYR A 59 -2.22 8.05 10.51
C TYR A 59 -2.26 9.58 10.52
N LEU A 60 -2.13 10.15 11.72
CA LEU A 60 -2.25 11.59 11.93
C LEU A 60 -0.89 12.18 12.33
N ASN A 61 -0.61 13.41 11.91
CA ASN A 61 0.59 14.15 12.30
C ASN A 61 0.43 14.78 13.71
N THR A 62 0.24 13.94 14.72
CA THR A 62 0.08 14.31 16.11
C THR A 62 0.82 13.30 17.01
N PRO A 63 1.14 13.63 18.29
CA PRO A 63 1.77 12.67 19.21
C PRO A 63 0.97 11.37 19.40
N ALA A 64 -0.36 11.41 19.28
CA ALA A 64 -1.26 10.26 19.34
C ALA A 64 -1.77 9.87 17.95
N GLY A 65 -0.91 9.93 16.94
CA GLY A 65 -1.29 9.80 15.55
C GLY A 65 -1.50 8.37 15.03
N LEU A 66 -1.21 7.34 15.83
CA LEU A 66 -1.47 5.95 15.50
C LEU A 66 -2.81 5.48 16.05
N CYS A 67 -3.54 4.70 15.28
CA CYS A 67 -4.85 4.16 15.69
C CYS A 67 -4.78 2.90 16.59
N GLY A 68 -3.58 2.45 16.93
CA GLY A 68 -3.30 1.30 17.78
C GLY A 68 -1.90 1.39 18.36
N ASN A 69 -1.40 0.27 18.91
CA ASN A 69 -0.03 0.20 19.40
C ASN A 69 0.96 0.23 18.22
N GLU A 70 2.18 0.73 18.46
CA GLU A 70 3.25 0.76 17.43
C GLU A 70 3.76 -0.65 17.10
N ASP A 71 3.75 -1.54 18.10
CA ASP A 71 4.17 -2.93 18.04
C ASP A 71 5.54 -3.14 17.38
N CYS A 72 6.56 -2.66 18.08
CA CYS A 72 7.95 -2.73 17.65
C CYS A 72 8.23 -2.09 16.27
N GLY A 73 7.46 -1.08 15.89
CA GLY A 73 7.62 -0.36 14.63
C GLY A 73 6.79 -0.90 13.46
N GLN A 74 5.93 -1.90 13.69
CA GLN A 74 5.12 -2.49 12.62
C GLN A 74 4.13 -1.49 12.00
N MET A 75 3.48 -0.66 12.83
CA MET A 75 2.54 0.36 12.34
C MET A 75 3.25 1.40 11.47
N SER A 76 4.37 1.93 11.93
CA SER A 76 5.18 2.89 11.16
C SER A 76 5.77 2.25 9.91
N ALA A 77 6.25 1.01 9.98
CA ALA A 77 6.79 0.29 8.82
C ALA A 77 5.73 0.09 7.75
N TRP A 78 4.49 -0.27 8.13
CA TRP A 78 3.38 -0.40 7.19
C TRP A 78 3.12 0.92 6.45
N TYR A 79 3.06 2.03 7.19
CA TYR A 79 2.86 3.35 6.59
C TYR A 79 3.99 3.72 5.63
N VAL A 80 5.25 3.53 6.04
CA VAL A 80 6.42 3.89 5.22
C VAL A 80 6.44 3.09 3.92
N PHE A 81 6.28 1.77 3.99
CA PHE A 81 6.20 0.92 2.80
C PHE A 81 5.04 1.32 1.89
N SER A 82 3.84 1.49 2.45
CA SER A 82 2.65 1.85 1.70
C SER A 82 2.79 3.23 1.05
N ALA A 83 3.39 4.20 1.74
CA ALA A 83 3.67 5.54 1.21
C ALA A 83 4.70 5.52 0.07
N MET A 84 5.64 4.56 0.08
CA MET A 84 6.55 4.32 -1.02
C MET A 84 5.90 3.63 -2.22
N GLY A 85 4.72 3.00 -2.04
CA GLY A 85 3.94 2.38 -3.09
C GLY A 85 4.07 0.87 -3.21
N PHE A 86 4.54 0.16 -2.18
CA PHE A 86 4.64 -1.31 -2.17
C PHE A 86 4.66 -1.85 -0.73
N TYR A 87 4.30 -3.13 -0.56
CA TYR A 87 4.26 -3.77 0.77
C TYR A 87 4.57 -5.27 0.70
N PRO A 88 5.40 -5.82 1.60
CA PRO A 88 5.70 -7.26 1.65
C PRO A 88 4.56 -8.03 2.32
N VAL A 89 3.54 -8.42 1.55
CA VAL A 89 2.38 -9.20 2.05
C VAL A 89 2.80 -10.55 2.61
N ASN A 90 3.76 -11.20 1.95
CA ASN A 90 4.42 -12.41 2.42
C ASN A 90 5.92 -12.16 2.46
N PRO A 91 6.51 -11.85 3.61
CA PRO A 91 7.92 -11.50 3.70
C PRO A 91 8.88 -12.63 3.33
N VAL A 92 8.41 -13.88 3.32
CA VAL A 92 9.24 -15.05 2.94
C VAL A 92 9.38 -15.18 1.42
N SER A 93 8.40 -14.69 0.65
CA SER A 93 8.42 -14.80 -0.82
C SER A 93 9.45 -13.87 -1.50
N GLY A 94 9.90 -12.82 -0.81
CA GLY A 94 10.70 -11.77 -1.43
C GLY A 94 9.92 -10.91 -2.44
N GLU A 95 8.60 -10.98 -2.42
CA GLU A 95 7.70 -10.20 -3.27
C GLU A 95 7.06 -9.05 -2.48
N TYR A 96 6.92 -7.90 -3.13
CA TYR A 96 6.29 -6.71 -2.58
C TYR A 96 5.13 -6.30 -3.48
N GLU A 97 3.91 -6.40 -2.98
CA GLU A 97 2.72 -6.00 -3.74
C GLU A 97 2.72 -4.50 -4.02
N ILE A 98 2.41 -4.13 -5.26
CA ILE A 98 2.35 -2.74 -5.70
C ILE A 98 1.04 -2.12 -5.21
N GLY A 99 1.15 -0.98 -4.52
CA GLY A 99 0.04 -0.14 -4.09
C GLY A 99 0.16 1.27 -4.67
N LYS A 100 -0.67 2.18 -4.17
CA LYS A 100 -0.62 3.59 -4.58
C LYS A 100 0.38 4.34 -3.69
N PRO A 101 1.47 4.93 -4.28
CA PRO A 101 2.40 5.75 -3.50
C PRO A 101 1.74 7.06 -3.06
N LYS A 102 2.27 7.64 -1.98
CA LYS A 102 1.87 8.97 -1.48
C LYS A 102 2.68 10.09 -2.14
N PHE A 103 3.85 9.78 -2.69
CA PHE A 103 4.80 10.73 -3.26
C PHE A 103 4.95 10.54 -4.77
N LYS A 104 5.19 11.64 -5.49
CA LYS A 104 5.46 11.60 -6.95
C LYS A 104 6.76 10.88 -7.28
N LYS A 105 7.73 10.92 -6.37
CA LYS A 105 9.03 10.24 -6.50
C LYS A 105 9.53 9.80 -5.13
N VAL A 106 10.05 8.58 -5.08
CA VAL A 106 10.75 8.01 -3.92
C VAL A 106 12.09 7.44 -4.40
N GLU A 107 13.15 7.67 -3.66
CA GLU A 107 14.48 7.11 -3.90
C GLU A 107 14.98 6.40 -2.66
N LEU A 108 15.31 5.12 -2.76
CA LEU A 108 15.92 4.33 -1.71
C LEU A 108 17.41 4.15 -2.01
N GLN A 109 18.25 4.75 -1.16
CA GLN A 109 19.68 4.51 -1.19
C GLN A 109 19.96 3.13 -0.58
N LEU A 110 20.50 2.23 -1.38
CA LEU A 110 20.73 0.85 -0.97
C LEU A 110 22.16 0.67 -0.42
N ALA A 111 22.33 -0.29 0.49
CA ALA A 111 23.63 -0.58 1.08
C ALA A 111 24.71 -0.98 0.05
N ASN A 112 24.32 -1.47 -1.12
CA ASN A 112 25.21 -1.81 -2.23
C ASN A 112 25.58 -0.61 -3.13
N GLY A 113 25.22 0.62 -2.73
CA GLY A 113 25.49 1.85 -3.44
C GLY A 113 24.54 2.15 -4.61
N LYS A 114 23.57 1.28 -4.90
CA LYS A 114 22.55 1.50 -5.93
C LYS A 114 21.38 2.30 -5.37
N VAL A 115 20.53 2.82 -6.24
CA VAL A 115 19.33 3.57 -5.88
C VAL A 115 18.12 2.90 -6.54
N TYR A 116 17.19 2.41 -5.72
CA TYR A 116 15.89 2.00 -6.22
C TYR A 116 14.94 3.21 -6.25
N THR A 117 14.24 3.40 -7.35
CA THR A 117 13.40 4.58 -7.58
C THR A 117 11.96 4.16 -7.90
N VAL A 118 11.00 4.82 -7.26
CA VAL A 118 9.58 4.77 -7.63
C VAL A 118 9.17 6.12 -8.17
N VAL A 119 8.56 6.17 -9.35
CA VAL A 119 8.05 7.39 -9.98
C VAL A 119 6.55 7.22 -10.26
N ALA A 120 5.72 8.05 -9.65
CA ALA A 120 4.28 8.10 -9.91
C ALA A 120 3.97 9.28 -10.84
N LYS A 121 3.94 9.00 -12.15
CA LYS A 121 3.64 9.99 -13.18
C LYS A 121 2.18 10.42 -13.07
N ASN A 122 1.95 11.72 -13.16
CA ASN A 122 0.62 12.35 -13.08
C ASN A 122 -0.10 12.17 -11.73
N LEU A 123 0.60 11.75 -10.67
CA LEU A 123 0.01 11.62 -9.34
C LEU A 123 -0.45 12.99 -8.83
N ASP A 124 -1.73 13.11 -8.52
CA ASP A 124 -2.37 14.26 -7.89
C ASP A 124 -3.62 13.84 -7.10
N LYS A 125 -4.48 14.80 -6.75
CA LYS A 125 -5.71 14.52 -5.98
C LYS A 125 -6.77 13.74 -6.79
N GLU A 126 -6.79 13.90 -8.12
CA GLU A 126 -7.76 13.27 -9.01
C GLU A 126 -7.22 11.95 -9.55
N ASN A 127 -5.95 11.94 -9.98
CA ASN A 127 -5.27 10.77 -10.53
C ASN A 127 -4.83 9.81 -9.41
N ARG A 128 -5.75 8.97 -8.98
CA ARG A 128 -5.61 8.13 -7.78
C ARG A 128 -5.35 6.66 -8.09
N TYR A 129 -5.47 6.26 -9.34
CA TYR A 129 -5.39 4.87 -9.78
C TYR A 129 -4.22 4.64 -10.73
N ILE A 130 -3.68 3.44 -10.72
CA ILE A 130 -2.60 3.02 -11.62
C ILE A 130 -3.21 2.47 -12.88
N ARG A 131 -2.86 3.06 -14.04
CA ARG A 131 -3.28 2.57 -15.35
C ARG A 131 -2.25 1.64 -15.99
N ALA A 132 -0.97 1.94 -15.84
CA ALA A 132 0.12 1.18 -16.41
C ALA A 132 1.34 1.21 -15.49
N VAL A 133 2.15 0.17 -15.58
CA VAL A 133 3.40 0.03 -14.81
C VAL A 133 4.54 -0.27 -15.76
N LYS A 134 5.69 0.37 -15.53
CA LYS A 134 6.96 0.05 -16.21
C LYS A 134 8.05 -0.23 -15.20
N LEU A 135 8.92 -1.16 -15.53
CA LEU A 135 10.15 -1.43 -14.79
C LEU A 135 11.34 -1.20 -15.72
N ASN A 136 12.22 -0.27 -15.34
CA ASN A 136 13.36 0.13 -16.19
C ASN A 136 12.94 0.53 -17.61
N GLY A 137 11.82 1.27 -17.74
CA GLY A 137 11.30 1.76 -19.02
C GLY A 137 10.55 0.73 -19.87
N LYS A 138 10.47 -0.54 -19.46
CA LYS A 138 9.73 -1.60 -20.16
C LYS A 138 8.39 -1.85 -19.49
N ASP A 139 7.36 -2.17 -20.24
CA ASP A 139 6.04 -2.52 -19.68
C ASP A 139 6.18 -3.71 -18.73
N TYR A 140 5.50 -3.61 -17.57
CA TYR A 140 5.62 -4.56 -16.49
C TYR A 140 4.25 -5.10 -16.10
N HIS A 141 4.10 -6.44 -16.21
CA HIS A 141 2.83 -7.14 -16.09
C HIS A 141 2.76 -8.04 -14.85
N GLN A 142 3.27 -7.54 -13.72
CA GLN A 142 3.14 -8.20 -12.42
C GLN A 142 2.49 -7.25 -11.40
N SER A 143 1.72 -7.80 -10.46
CA SER A 143 1.14 -7.01 -9.37
C SER A 143 2.15 -6.66 -8.27
N PHE A 144 3.35 -7.21 -8.33
CA PHE A 144 4.41 -7.11 -7.32
C PHE A 144 5.77 -6.84 -7.96
N ILE A 145 6.72 -6.38 -7.16
CA ILE A 145 8.15 -6.31 -7.46
C ILE A 145 8.92 -7.28 -6.56
N THR A 146 10.04 -7.78 -7.02
CA THR A 146 10.88 -8.69 -6.22
C THR A 146 11.97 -7.94 -5.46
N HIS A 147 12.44 -8.55 -4.37
CA HIS A 147 13.57 -8.02 -3.60
C HIS A 147 14.83 -7.85 -4.46
N GLU A 148 15.08 -8.79 -5.37
CA GLU A 148 16.20 -8.70 -6.32
C GLU A 148 16.07 -7.49 -7.25
N GLN A 149 14.87 -7.19 -7.75
CA GLN A 149 14.63 -6.01 -8.57
C GLN A 149 14.90 -4.72 -7.78
N ILE A 150 14.49 -4.66 -6.53
CA ILE A 150 14.82 -3.53 -5.64
C ILE A 150 16.35 -3.43 -5.48
N LEU A 151 17.03 -4.51 -5.11
CA LEU A 151 18.48 -4.52 -4.90
C LEU A 151 19.28 -4.25 -6.18
N SER A 152 18.71 -4.49 -7.34
CA SER A 152 19.35 -4.14 -8.62
C SER A 152 19.42 -2.63 -8.86
N GLY A 153 18.68 -1.83 -8.10
CA GLY A 153 18.53 -0.38 -8.32
C GLY A 153 17.57 -0.07 -9.47
N ALA A 154 16.53 -0.89 -9.65
CA ALA A 154 15.54 -0.68 -10.69
C ALA A 154 14.74 0.61 -10.50
N THR A 155 14.15 1.12 -11.58
CA THR A 155 13.17 2.20 -11.57
C THR A 155 11.80 1.64 -11.88
N LEU A 156 10.87 1.78 -10.92
CA LEU A 156 9.45 1.46 -11.06
C LEU A 156 8.69 2.74 -11.42
N GLU A 157 8.05 2.75 -12.59
CA GLU A 157 7.24 3.87 -13.03
C GLU A 157 5.76 3.46 -13.00
N LEU A 158 4.94 4.25 -12.33
CA LEU A 158 3.50 4.08 -12.22
C LEU A 158 2.82 5.21 -12.98
N GLU A 159 2.05 4.90 -14.01
CA GLU A 159 1.24 5.89 -14.72
C GLU A 159 -0.11 6.02 -14.02
N MET A 160 -0.34 7.19 -13.40
CA MET A 160 -1.54 7.45 -12.62
C MET A 160 -2.66 8.05 -13.49
N CYS A 161 -3.92 7.70 -13.16
CA CYS A 161 -5.13 8.21 -13.80
C CYS A 161 -6.27 8.39 -12.80
N ASN A 162 -7.35 9.02 -13.23
CA ASN A 162 -8.55 9.26 -12.42
C ASN A 162 -9.62 8.15 -12.53
N GLU A 163 -9.45 7.21 -13.46
CA GLU A 163 -10.38 6.12 -13.69
C GLU A 163 -9.98 4.86 -12.93
N SER A 164 -10.92 4.27 -12.19
CA SER A 164 -10.74 2.98 -11.52
C SER A 164 -10.94 1.82 -12.49
N GLY A 165 -10.57 0.61 -12.06
CA GLY A 165 -10.87 -0.62 -12.82
C GLY A 165 -9.76 -1.09 -13.74
N HIS A 166 -8.66 -0.36 -13.88
CA HIS A 166 -7.51 -0.81 -14.65
C HIS A 166 -6.77 -1.97 -13.97
N ILE A 167 -6.40 -2.96 -14.78
CA ILE A 167 -5.51 -4.06 -14.43
C ILE A 167 -4.34 -3.98 -15.40
N TRP A 168 -3.11 -3.83 -14.90
CA TRP A 168 -1.90 -3.68 -15.75
C TRP A 168 -1.12 -4.98 -15.91
N TYR A 169 -1.48 -6.05 -15.18
CA TYR A 169 -0.84 -7.36 -15.16
C TYR A 169 -1.75 -8.48 -15.65
#